data_e19cff56ed0465200d7fcd9c8110f5e6
#
_entry.id   e19cff56ed0465200d7fcd9c8110f5e6
#
_cell.length_a   1.000
_cell.length_b   1.000
_cell.length_c   1.000
_cell.angle_alpha   90.00
_cell.angle_beta   90.00
_cell.angle_gamma   90.00
#
_symmetry.space_group_name_H-M   'P 1'
#
loop_
_entity.id
_entity.type
_entity.pdbx_description
1 polymer ?
#
loop_
_entity_poly.entity_id
_entity_poly.type
_entity_poly.pdbx_seq_one_letter_code
_entity_poly.pdbx_strand_id
1 'polypeptide(L)'
;MLFIGTFFICLFIFMMQFLWRYVDELVGKGLEMSVMAQFFFYSALTLVPVSLPLAVLLASLITFGNFGERYELLAMKAAGISLLKIMRPLAFFVCGLVGVSFYFQNVVGPIAQAKLGTLILSMKQKSPELDIPEGVFYSEIPDYNLKIAKKNRKTGMLYDVLIYDLKEGFEKARVIYADSGRLEMTADKQHLWLHLYSGDLFENLKAQSMKSQNVPYRRESFRDCLLY
;
A
#
# COMPACT_ATOMS: atom_id res chain seq x y z
N MET A 1 4.13 -10.35 -33.06
CA MET A 1 4.81 -9.10 -32.70
C MET A 1 3.87 -8.10 -32.01
N LEU A 2 2.71 -7.73 -32.59
CA LEU A 2 1.77 -6.77 -31.99
C LEU A 2 1.31 -7.17 -30.60
N PHE A 3 0.92 -8.42 -30.35
CA PHE A 3 0.49 -8.87 -29.02
C PHE A 3 1.57 -8.65 -27.93
N ILE A 4 2.82 -8.98 -28.23
CA ILE A 4 3.92 -8.79 -27.25
C ILE A 4 4.08 -7.29 -26.93
N GLY A 5 4.06 -6.44 -27.96
CA GLY A 5 4.15 -4.98 -27.75
C GLY A 5 3.01 -4.43 -26.92
N THR A 6 1.75 -4.79 -27.25
CA THR A 6 0.57 -4.36 -26.48
C THR A 6 0.59 -4.92 -25.05
N PHE A 7 1.07 -6.14 -24.85
CA PHE A 7 1.20 -6.73 -23.51
C PHE A 7 2.17 -5.95 -22.64
N PHE A 8 3.36 -5.61 -23.13
CA PHE A 8 4.32 -4.82 -22.36
C PHE A 8 3.82 -3.40 -22.08
N ILE A 9 3.11 -2.78 -23.03
CA ILE A 9 2.49 -1.46 -22.80
C ILE A 9 1.46 -1.54 -21.68
N CYS A 10 0.55 -2.53 -21.73
CA CYS A 10 -0.45 -2.73 -20.69
C CYS A 10 0.18 -3.03 -19.33
N LEU A 11 1.18 -3.91 -19.30
CA LEU A 11 1.90 -4.26 -18.08
C LEU A 11 2.59 -3.02 -17.48
N PHE A 12 3.21 -2.19 -18.31
CA PHE A 12 3.86 -0.95 -17.88
C PHE A 12 2.84 0.04 -17.27
N ILE A 13 1.68 0.22 -17.91
CA ILE A 13 0.63 1.11 -17.40
C ILE A 13 0.13 0.62 -16.04
N PHE A 14 -0.18 -0.68 -15.90
CA PHE A 14 -0.60 -1.25 -14.62
C PHE A 14 0.51 -1.18 -13.56
N MET A 15 1.78 -1.36 -13.96
CA MET A 15 2.91 -1.22 -13.06
C MET A 15 3.03 0.21 -12.54
N MET A 16 2.89 1.23 -13.40
CA MET A 16 2.90 2.62 -12.99
C MET A 16 1.76 2.95 -12.02
N GLN A 17 0.54 2.46 -12.31
CA GLN A 17 -0.61 2.60 -11.42
C GLN A 17 -0.37 1.91 -10.06
N PHE A 18 0.22 0.72 -10.07
CA PHE A 18 0.56 -0.01 -8.87
C PHE A 18 1.62 0.71 -8.02
N LEU A 19 2.67 1.21 -8.66
CA LEU A 19 3.73 1.97 -8.00
C LEU A 19 3.23 3.22 -7.33
N TRP A 20 2.32 3.94 -7.98
CA TRP A 20 1.71 5.14 -7.41
C TRP A 20 0.99 4.86 -6.09
N ARG A 21 0.41 3.67 -5.96
CA ARG A 21 -0.25 3.23 -4.71
C ARG A 21 0.72 3.00 -3.56
N TYR A 22 1.97 2.60 -3.85
CA TYR A 22 2.98 2.25 -2.85
C TYR A 22 4.14 3.25 -2.80
N VAL A 23 3.95 4.44 -3.35
CA VAL A 23 5.01 5.46 -3.40
C VAL A 23 5.48 5.86 -2.00
N ASP A 24 4.58 5.93 -1.04
CA ASP A 24 4.88 6.31 0.34
C ASP A 24 5.74 5.26 1.07
N GLU A 25 5.55 3.97 0.75
CA GLU A 25 6.39 2.90 1.28
C GLU A 25 7.76 2.81 0.62
N LEU A 26 7.88 3.24 -0.63
CA LEU A 26 9.11 3.16 -1.41
C LEU A 26 10.02 4.37 -1.20
N VAL A 27 9.45 5.56 -1.03
CA VAL A 27 10.19 6.83 -0.95
C VAL A 27 10.47 7.19 0.50
N GLY A 28 11.72 7.52 0.81
CA GLY A 28 12.12 8.04 2.12
C GLY A 28 12.52 7.01 3.17
N LYS A 29 12.30 5.71 2.94
CA LYS A 29 12.63 4.64 3.92
C LYS A 29 14.06 4.07 3.77
N GLY A 30 14.89 4.64 2.90
CA GLY A 30 16.28 4.17 2.72
C GLY A 30 16.38 2.68 2.38
N LEU A 31 15.49 2.19 1.49
CA LEU A 31 15.45 0.79 1.11
C LEU A 31 16.66 0.42 0.23
N GLU A 32 17.15 -0.78 0.41
CA GLU A 32 18.21 -1.32 -0.45
C GLU A 32 17.67 -1.54 -1.88
N MET A 33 18.54 -1.30 -2.87
CA MET A 33 18.20 -1.48 -4.28
C MET A 33 17.74 -2.93 -4.59
N SER A 34 18.28 -3.92 -3.87
CA SER A 34 17.89 -5.33 -3.98
C SER A 34 16.44 -5.56 -3.60
N VAL A 35 15.96 -4.92 -2.52
CA VAL A 35 14.57 -5.02 -2.04
C VAL A 35 13.63 -4.35 -3.02
N MET A 36 14.02 -3.19 -3.56
CA MET A 36 13.25 -2.49 -4.59
C MET A 36 13.12 -3.34 -5.86
N ALA A 37 14.21 -3.95 -6.33
CA ALA A 37 14.17 -4.82 -7.52
C ALA A 37 13.26 -6.04 -7.31
N GLN A 38 13.29 -6.66 -6.13
CA GLN A 38 12.39 -7.76 -5.78
C GLN A 38 10.92 -7.30 -5.74
N PHE A 39 10.64 -6.13 -5.17
CA PHE A 39 9.31 -5.55 -5.15
C PHE A 39 8.76 -5.35 -6.55
N PHE A 40 9.54 -4.74 -7.45
CA PHE A 40 9.15 -4.56 -8.86
C PHE A 40 8.91 -5.90 -9.57
N PHE A 41 9.78 -6.88 -9.35
CA PHE A 41 9.65 -8.20 -9.96
C PHE A 41 8.38 -8.93 -9.54
N TYR A 42 8.11 -9.02 -8.24
CA TYR A 42 6.90 -9.68 -7.74
C TYR A 42 5.62 -8.91 -8.08
N SER A 43 5.67 -7.58 -8.12
CA SER A 43 4.57 -6.75 -8.59
C SER A 43 4.24 -7.03 -10.06
N ALA A 44 5.27 -7.10 -10.92
CA ALA A 44 5.08 -7.44 -12.33
C ALA A 44 4.43 -8.81 -12.51
N LEU A 45 4.89 -9.83 -11.78
CA LEU A 45 4.30 -11.17 -11.83
C LEU A 45 2.82 -11.17 -11.39
N THR A 46 2.46 -10.40 -10.39
CA THR A 46 1.08 -10.28 -9.91
C THR A 46 0.17 -9.59 -10.95
N LEU A 47 0.72 -8.68 -11.75
CA LEU A 47 -0.03 -7.92 -12.76
C LEU A 47 -0.17 -8.65 -14.11
N VAL A 48 0.61 -9.70 -14.37
CA VAL A 48 0.53 -10.49 -15.61
C VAL A 48 -0.89 -10.97 -15.91
N PRO A 49 -1.62 -11.65 -15.01
CA PRO A 49 -2.96 -12.15 -15.31
C PRO A 49 -3.97 -11.07 -15.65
N VAL A 50 -3.82 -9.88 -15.07
CA VAL A 50 -4.71 -8.72 -15.29
C VAL A 50 -4.40 -8.06 -16.63
N SER A 51 -3.12 -7.98 -17.01
CA SER A 51 -2.68 -7.34 -18.25
C SER A 51 -2.96 -8.20 -19.49
N LEU A 52 -2.99 -9.53 -19.36
CA LEU A 52 -3.20 -10.45 -20.50
C LEU A 52 -4.52 -10.21 -21.26
N PRO A 53 -5.70 -10.16 -20.62
CA PRO A 53 -6.96 -9.95 -21.33
C PRO A 53 -7.00 -8.61 -22.07
N LEU A 54 -6.50 -7.55 -21.45
CA LEU A 54 -6.45 -6.22 -22.05
C LEU A 54 -5.50 -6.18 -23.25
N ALA A 55 -4.35 -6.83 -23.14
CA ALA A 55 -3.38 -6.94 -24.23
C ALA A 55 -3.95 -7.70 -25.43
N VAL A 56 -4.69 -8.80 -25.19
CA VAL A 56 -5.38 -9.55 -26.23
C VAL A 56 -6.43 -8.68 -26.93
N LEU A 57 -7.22 -7.95 -26.16
CA LEU A 57 -8.25 -7.06 -26.68
C LEU A 57 -7.63 -5.98 -27.58
N LEU A 58 -6.61 -5.27 -27.08
CA LEU A 58 -5.92 -4.22 -27.86
C LEU A 58 -5.22 -4.78 -29.10
N ALA A 59 -4.52 -5.92 -28.97
CA ALA A 59 -3.86 -6.55 -30.11
C ALA A 59 -4.87 -6.97 -31.19
N SER A 60 -6.01 -7.52 -30.78
CA SER A 60 -7.06 -7.92 -31.72
C SER A 60 -7.69 -6.72 -32.40
N LEU A 61 -8.00 -5.65 -31.65
CA LEU A 61 -8.55 -4.41 -32.22
C LEU A 61 -7.59 -3.79 -33.25
N ILE A 62 -6.31 -3.69 -32.94
CA ILE A 62 -5.30 -3.15 -33.86
C ILE A 62 -5.18 -4.05 -35.10
N THR A 63 -5.17 -5.37 -34.92
CA THR A 63 -5.02 -6.29 -36.02
C THR A 63 -6.22 -6.24 -36.97
N PHE A 64 -7.44 -6.32 -36.44
CA PHE A 64 -8.66 -6.25 -37.27
C PHE A 64 -8.91 -4.85 -37.81
N GLY A 65 -8.52 -3.80 -37.08
CA GLY A 65 -8.53 -2.43 -37.56
C GLY A 65 -7.66 -2.26 -38.80
N ASN A 66 -6.42 -2.74 -38.76
CA ASN A 66 -5.49 -2.72 -39.88
C ASN A 66 -6.02 -3.52 -41.08
N PHE A 67 -6.66 -4.69 -40.87
CA PHE A 67 -7.30 -5.44 -41.93
C PHE A 67 -8.47 -4.70 -42.54
N GLY A 68 -9.23 -3.94 -41.77
CA GLY A 68 -10.31 -3.05 -42.26
C GLY A 68 -9.77 -1.90 -43.08
N GLU A 69 -8.78 -1.19 -42.59
CA GLU A 69 -8.16 0.00 -43.19
C GLU A 69 -7.49 -0.34 -44.53
N ARG A 70 -6.85 -1.52 -44.62
CA ARG A 70 -6.20 -2.00 -45.87
C ARG A 70 -7.15 -2.71 -46.84
N TYR A 71 -8.46 -2.72 -46.56
CA TYR A 71 -9.45 -3.45 -47.33
C TYR A 71 -9.22 -4.97 -47.44
N GLU A 72 -8.27 -5.53 -46.69
CA GLU A 72 -7.96 -6.97 -46.70
C GLU A 72 -9.14 -7.78 -46.18
N LEU A 73 -9.85 -7.29 -45.16
CA LEU A 73 -11.04 -7.92 -44.62
C LEU A 73 -12.18 -7.94 -45.64
N LEU A 74 -12.33 -6.85 -46.40
CA LEU A 74 -13.33 -6.73 -47.45
C LEU A 74 -13.02 -7.69 -48.60
N ALA A 75 -11.77 -7.78 -49.06
CA ALA A 75 -11.32 -8.69 -50.08
C ALA A 75 -11.57 -10.18 -49.73
N MET A 76 -11.24 -10.54 -48.45
CA MET A 76 -11.51 -11.90 -47.94
C MET A 76 -13.02 -12.23 -47.93
N LYS A 77 -13.86 -11.26 -47.53
CA LYS A 77 -15.33 -11.44 -47.56
C LYS A 77 -15.87 -11.55 -48.99
N ALA A 78 -15.36 -10.75 -49.92
CA ALA A 78 -15.73 -10.81 -51.32
C ALA A 78 -15.35 -12.17 -51.96
N ALA A 79 -14.26 -12.80 -51.50
CA ALA A 79 -13.86 -14.15 -51.84
C ALA A 79 -14.71 -15.25 -51.20
N GLY A 80 -15.78 -14.89 -50.45
CA GLY A 80 -16.69 -15.85 -49.81
C GLY A 80 -16.18 -16.44 -48.49
N ILE A 81 -15.11 -15.91 -47.91
CA ILE A 81 -14.57 -16.39 -46.62
C ILE A 81 -15.41 -15.82 -45.47
N SER A 82 -15.98 -16.70 -44.64
CA SER A 82 -16.77 -16.27 -43.49
C SER A 82 -15.87 -15.62 -42.39
N LEU A 83 -16.41 -14.63 -41.68
CA LEU A 83 -15.70 -13.94 -40.57
C LEU A 83 -15.22 -14.91 -39.49
N LEU A 84 -16.01 -15.93 -39.17
CA LEU A 84 -15.64 -16.98 -38.21
C LEU A 84 -14.39 -17.74 -38.64
N LYS A 85 -14.22 -17.98 -39.94
CA LYS A 85 -13.02 -18.65 -40.48
C LYS A 85 -11.78 -17.77 -40.37
N ILE A 86 -11.95 -16.45 -40.56
CA ILE A 86 -10.86 -15.46 -40.37
C ILE A 86 -10.45 -15.35 -38.90
N MET A 87 -11.41 -15.43 -37.96
CA MET A 87 -11.14 -15.33 -36.53
C MET A 87 -10.60 -16.61 -35.89
N ARG A 88 -10.70 -17.77 -36.59
CA ARG A 88 -10.30 -19.06 -36.04
C ARG A 88 -8.88 -19.13 -35.49
N PRO A 89 -7.85 -18.64 -36.18
CA PRO A 89 -6.48 -18.65 -35.62
C PRO A 89 -6.33 -17.80 -34.36
N LEU A 90 -7.05 -16.67 -34.27
CA LEU A 90 -7.07 -15.86 -33.07
C LEU A 90 -7.71 -16.61 -31.88
N ALA A 91 -8.82 -17.33 -32.12
CA ALA A 91 -9.48 -18.15 -31.12
C ALA A 91 -8.55 -19.24 -30.56
N PHE A 92 -7.81 -19.95 -31.41
CA PHE A 92 -6.82 -20.94 -30.95
C PHE A 92 -5.70 -20.31 -30.13
N PHE A 93 -5.20 -19.15 -30.54
CA PHE A 93 -4.18 -18.40 -29.78
C PHE A 93 -4.69 -17.99 -28.40
N VAL A 94 -5.92 -17.47 -28.33
CA VAL A 94 -6.56 -17.07 -27.08
C VAL A 94 -6.78 -18.27 -26.15
N CYS A 95 -7.22 -19.44 -26.69
CA CYS A 95 -7.35 -20.67 -25.91
C CYS A 95 -6.00 -21.09 -25.27
N GLY A 96 -4.90 -20.98 -26.00
CA GLY A 96 -3.56 -21.20 -25.45
C GLY A 96 -3.21 -20.24 -24.32
N LEU A 97 -3.54 -18.95 -24.51
CA LEU A 97 -3.32 -17.93 -23.47
C LEU A 97 -4.17 -18.15 -22.21
N VAL A 98 -5.38 -18.69 -22.34
CA VAL A 98 -6.23 -19.06 -21.19
C VAL A 98 -5.52 -20.09 -20.31
N GLY A 99 -4.89 -21.12 -20.92
CA GLY A 99 -4.09 -22.10 -20.17
C GLY A 99 -2.91 -21.49 -19.43
N VAL A 100 -2.18 -20.58 -20.09
CA VAL A 100 -1.08 -19.85 -19.47
C VAL A 100 -1.57 -18.96 -18.31
N SER A 101 -2.65 -18.21 -18.53
CA SER A 101 -3.26 -17.35 -17.52
C SER A 101 -3.74 -18.15 -16.31
N PHE A 102 -4.35 -19.30 -16.55
CA PHE A 102 -4.79 -20.21 -15.48
C PHE A 102 -3.62 -20.69 -14.62
N TYR A 103 -2.52 -21.11 -15.25
CA TYR A 103 -1.31 -21.50 -14.54
C TYR A 103 -0.73 -20.34 -13.71
N PHE A 104 -0.62 -19.16 -14.32
CA PHE A 104 -0.13 -17.97 -13.60
C PHE A 104 -1.00 -17.62 -12.39
N GLN A 105 -2.31 -17.67 -12.54
CA GLN A 105 -3.24 -17.27 -11.48
C GLN A 105 -3.30 -18.27 -10.32
N ASN A 106 -3.11 -19.55 -10.59
CA ASN A 106 -3.20 -20.59 -9.55
C ASN A 106 -1.85 -20.95 -8.89
N VAL A 107 -0.74 -20.76 -9.59
CA VAL A 107 0.58 -21.18 -9.09
C VAL A 107 1.48 -19.96 -8.82
N VAL A 108 1.72 -19.15 -9.84
CA VAL A 108 2.67 -18.02 -9.74
C VAL A 108 2.09 -16.87 -8.93
N GLY A 109 0.81 -16.55 -9.14
CA GLY A 109 0.10 -15.45 -8.48
C GLY A 109 0.13 -15.51 -6.96
N PRO A 110 -0.32 -16.61 -6.32
CA PRO A 110 -0.30 -16.74 -4.86
C PRO A 110 1.10 -16.63 -4.28
N ILE A 111 2.10 -17.22 -4.93
CA ILE A 111 3.50 -17.14 -4.48
C ILE A 111 4.02 -15.70 -4.57
N ALA A 112 3.74 -15.03 -5.70
CA ALA A 112 4.15 -13.65 -5.91
C ALA A 112 3.47 -12.70 -4.91
N GLN A 113 2.16 -12.87 -4.67
CA GLN A 113 1.40 -12.08 -3.70
C GLN A 113 1.88 -12.28 -2.26
N ALA A 114 2.16 -13.52 -1.85
CA ALA A 114 2.70 -13.80 -0.53
C ALA A 114 4.07 -13.13 -0.33
N LYS A 115 4.96 -13.25 -1.31
CA LYS A 115 6.27 -12.60 -1.29
C LYS A 115 6.16 -11.07 -1.29
N LEU A 116 5.27 -10.51 -2.09
CA LEU A 116 5.01 -9.08 -2.14
C LEU A 116 4.48 -8.57 -0.80
N GLY A 117 3.52 -9.29 -0.19
CA GLY A 117 2.97 -8.97 1.12
C GLY A 117 4.03 -8.95 2.22
N THR A 118 4.92 -9.95 2.25
CA THR A 118 6.03 -9.98 3.23
C THR A 118 7.03 -8.84 3.00
N LEU A 119 7.29 -8.47 1.75
CA LEU A 119 8.15 -7.30 1.45
C LEU A 119 7.52 -6.00 1.93
N ILE A 120 6.24 -5.76 1.63
CA ILE A 120 5.52 -4.56 2.09
C ILE A 120 5.52 -4.49 3.62
N LEU A 121 5.23 -5.61 4.30
CA LEU A 121 5.27 -5.66 5.75
C LEU A 121 6.65 -5.33 6.31
N SER A 122 7.72 -5.90 5.72
CA SER A 122 9.09 -5.61 6.14
C SER A 122 9.51 -4.15 5.89
N MET A 123 9.00 -3.53 4.81
CA MET A 123 9.21 -2.10 4.54
C MET A 123 8.50 -1.21 5.57
N LYS A 124 7.26 -1.56 5.96
CA LYS A 124 6.52 -0.85 7.02
C LYS A 124 7.21 -0.98 8.39
N GLN A 125 7.70 -2.16 8.71
CA GLN A 125 8.40 -2.41 9.98
C GLN A 125 9.78 -1.72 10.08
N LYS A 126 10.38 -1.34 8.95
CA LYS A 126 11.72 -0.70 8.95
C LYS A 126 11.68 0.75 9.49
N SER A 127 10.56 1.44 9.31
CA SER A 127 10.41 2.85 9.72
C SER A 127 8.95 3.13 10.10
N PRO A 128 8.48 2.62 11.25
CA PRO A 128 7.08 2.77 11.67
C PRO A 128 6.70 4.25 11.91
N GLU A 129 7.66 5.09 12.27
CA GLU A 129 7.46 6.53 12.45
C GLU A 129 7.04 7.25 11.16
N LEU A 130 7.34 6.68 10.00
CA LEU A 130 6.97 7.25 8.71
C LEU A 130 5.51 6.96 8.30
N ASP A 131 4.88 5.98 8.92
CA ASP A 131 3.49 5.62 8.62
C ASP A 131 2.48 6.55 9.31
N ILE A 132 2.90 7.34 10.31
CA ILE A 132 2.03 8.28 11.01
C ILE A 132 1.83 9.54 10.16
N PRO A 133 0.59 9.89 9.77
CA PRO A 133 0.30 11.09 8.97
C PRO A 133 0.47 12.36 9.82
N GLU A 134 0.98 13.44 9.21
CA GLU A 134 1.09 14.74 9.85
C GLU A 134 -0.27 15.43 9.96
N GLY A 135 -0.57 16.02 11.12
CA GLY A 135 -1.75 16.82 11.36
C GLY A 135 -3.07 16.05 11.53
N VAL A 136 -3.07 14.73 11.38
CA VAL A 136 -4.25 13.86 11.47
C VAL A 136 -4.12 12.91 12.66
N PHE A 137 -5.26 12.49 13.24
CA PHE A 137 -5.25 11.46 14.26
C PHE A 137 -5.00 10.09 13.64
N TYR A 138 -4.02 9.39 14.18
CA TYR A 138 -3.66 8.02 13.84
C TYR A 138 -4.19 7.08 14.92
N SER A 139 -5.13 6.21 14.56
CA SER A 139 -5.87 5.32 15.47
C SER A 139 -5.61 3.83 15.20
N GLU A 140 -4.55 3.49 14.45
CA GLU A 140 -4.23 2.08 14.16
C GLU A 140 -3.58 1.35 15.34
N ILE A 141 -3.14 2.10 16.38
CA ILE A 141 -2.63 1.51 17.62
C ILE A 141 -3.81 1.29 18.55
N PRO A 142 -4.08 0.03 18.99
CA PRO A 142 -5.17 -0.26 19.91
C PRO A 142 -5.08 0.62 21.17
N ASP A 143 -6.20 1.15 21.60
CA ASP A 143 -6.36 1.99 22.81
C ASP A 143 -5.61 3.33 22.81
N TYR A 144 -4.93 3.68 21.71
CA TYR A 144 -4.22 4.95 21.58
C TYR A 144 -4.61 5.73 20.33
N ASN A 145 -4.87 7.02 20.48
CA ASN A 145 -5.00 7.94 19.36
C ASN A 145 -3.83 8.94 19.39
N LEU A 146 -2.98 8.84 18.39
CA LEU A 146 -1.77 9.65 18.26
C LEU A 146 -1.98 10.74 17.19
N LYS A 147 -1.59 11.97 17.50
CA LYS A 147 -1.51 13.05 16.52
C LYS A 147 -0.15 13.73 16.62
N ILE A 148 0.48 13.95 15.48
CA ILE A 148 1.74 14.69 15.38
C ILE A 148 1.55 15.92 14.49
N ALA A 149 2.18 17.03 14.80
CA ALA A 149 2.11 18.21 13.94
C ALA A 149 3.10 18.09 12.78
N LYS A 150 4.34 17.64 13.06
CA LYS A 150 5.40 17.49 12.07
C LYS A 150 6.28 16.28 12.38
N LYS A 151 6.86 15.68 11.33
CA LYS A 151 7.86 14.63 11.47
C LYS A 151 9.11 14.94 10.64
N ASN A 152 10.26 14.58 11.17
CA ASN A 152 11.52 14.66 10.44
C ASN A 152 11.84 13.29 9.84
N ARG A 153 11.67 13.14 8.53
CA ARG A 153 11.88 11.87 7.81
C ARG A 153 13.34 11.37 7.86
N LYS A 154 14.31 12.22 8.19
CA LYS A 154 15.73 11.83 8.24
C LYS A 154 16.14 11.31 9.61
N THR A 155 15.59 11.87 10.69
CA THR A 155 15.97 11.54 12.07
C THR A 155 14.95 10.68 12.80
N GLY A 156 13.74 10.46 12.22
CA GLY A 156 12.63 9.76 12.87
C GLY A 156 12.00 10.53 14.03
N MET A 157 12.35 11.81 14.21
CA MET A 157 11.81 12.65 15.28
C MET A 157 10.42 13.16 14.91
N LEU A 158 9.52 13.06 15.87
CA LEU A 158 8.16 13.58 15.85
C LEU A 158 8.11 14.85 16.68
N TYR A 159 7.34 15.86 16.27
CA TYR A 159 7.20 17.15 16.95
C TYR A 159 5.74 17.44 17.24
N ASP A 160 5.49 18.09 18.39
CA ASP A 160 4.15 18.38 18.88
C ASP A 160 3.27 17.13 18.92
N VAL A 161 3.68 16.18 19.74
CA VAL A 161 3.05 14.88 19.87
C VAL A 161 1.90 14.95 20.87
N LEU A 162 0.69 14.65 20.43
CA LEU A 162 -0.51 14.58 21.26
C LEU A 162 -1.03 13.13 21.24
N ILE A 163 -1.18 12.54 22.43
CA ILE A 163 -1.63 11.16 22.58
C ILE A 163 -2.83 11.14 23.51
N TYR A 164 -3.87 10.46 23.07
CA TYR A 164 -4.99 10.05 23.90
C TYR A 164 -4.81 8.59 24.26
N ASP A 165 -4.61 8.30 25.54
CA ASP A 165 -4.61 6.96 26.11
C ASP A 165 -6.04 6.62 26.54
N LEU A 166 -6.65 5.64 25.87
CA LEU A 166 -8.04 5.20 26.05
C LEU A 166 -8.14 3.83 26.71
N LYS A 167 -7.05 3.27 27.25
CA LYS A 167 -7.02 1.92 27.86
C LYS A 167 -8.10 1.72 28.94
N GLU A 168 -8.40 2.77 29.71
CA GLU A 168 -9.43 2.72 30.75
C GLU A 168 -10.78 3.30 30.31
N GLY A 169 -10.96 3.51 29.00
CA GLY A 169 -12.17 4.08 28.41
C GLY A 169 -12.17 5.61 28.38
N PHE A 170 -13.15 6.18 27.67
CA PHE A 170 -13.24 7.64 27.44
C PHE A 170 -13.42 8.47 28.73
N GLU A 171 -13.99 7.91 29.77
CA GLU A 171 -14.21 8.63 31.03
C GLU A 171 -12.93 8.88 31.82
N LYS A 172 -11.94 8.03 31.65
CA LYS A 172 -10.62 8.10 32.28
C LYS A 172 -9.49 8.34 31.27
N ALA A 173 -9.82 8.92 30.14
CA ALA A 173 -8.84 9.20 29.11
C ALA A 173 -7.71 10.06 29.66
N ARG A 174 -6.48 9.63 29.43
CA ARG A 174 -5.27 10.41 29.71
C ARG A 174 -4.85 11.11 28.43
N VAL A 175 -4.47 12.36 28.56
CA VAL A 175 -3.95 13.15 27.44
C VAL A 175 -2.48 13.44 27.71
N ILE A 176 -1.62 13.05 26.82
CA ILE A 176 -0.19 13.27 26.89
C ILE A 176 0.18 14.23 25.77
N TYR A 177 0.79 15.35 26.12
CA TYR A 177 1.35 16.29 25.18
C TYR A 177 2.85 16.34 25.36
N ALA A 178 3.62 16.16 24.28
CA ALA A 178 5.07 16.23 24.30
C ALA A 178 5.60 17.11 23.17
N ASP A 179 6.63 17.89 23.45
CA ASP A 179 7.27 18.77 22.47
C ASP A 179 7.92 17.98 21.35
N SER A 180 8.50 16.82 21.70
CA SER A 180 9.08 15.91 20.72
C SER A 180 9.01 14.47 21.19
N GLY A 181 9.13 13.54 20.24
CA GLY A 181 9.18 12.11 20.53
C GLY A 181 9.89 11.35 19.44
N ARG A 182 10.23 10.10 19.74
CA ARG A 182 10.83 9.16 18.80
C ARG A 182 10.17 7.80 18.93
N LEU A 183 9.72 7.28 17.83
CA LEU A 183 9.14 5.95 17.77
C LEU A 183 10.23 4.95 17.36
N GLU A 184 10.43 3.92 18.16
CA GLU A 184 11.40 2.86 17.89
C GLU A 184 10.72 1.50 17.99
N MET A 185 11.10 0.58 17.12
CA MET A 185 10.64 -0.79 17.20
C MET A 185 11.58 -1.62 18.07
N THR A 186 11.01 -2.42 18.97
CA THR A 186 11.79 -3.35 19.80
C THR A 186 12.55 -4.36 18.94
N ALA A 187 13.66 -4.89 19.46
CA ALA A 187 14.46 -5.92 18.79
C ALA A 187 13.63 -7.13 18.34
N ASP A 188 12.59 -7.48 19.09
CA ASP A 188 11.64 -8.57 18.80
C ASP A 188 10.63 -8.21 17.71
N LYS A 189 10.62 -6.97 17.22
CA LYS A 189 9.69 -6.44 16.20
C LYS A 189 8.19 -6.64 16.51
N GLN A 190 7.85 -6.86 17.77
CA GLN A 190 6.48 -7.06 18.24
C GLN A 190 5.91 -5.88 19.00
N HIS A 191 6.77 -5.00 19.53
CA HIS A 191 6.38 -3.86 20.33
C HIS A 191 6.97 -2.58 19.76
N LEU A 192 6.22 -1.48 19.91
CA LEU A 192 6.64 -0.14 19.55
C LEU A 192 6.93 0.63 20.86
N TRP A 193 8.11 1.21 20.93
CA TRP A 193 8.50 2.11 22.02
C TRP A 193 8.40 3.54 21.54
N LEU A 194 7.65 4.33 22.26
CA LEU A 194 7.53 5.76 22.03
C LEU A 194 8.25 6.51 23.14
N HIS A 195 9.41 7.04 22.82
CA HIS A 195 10.15 7.93 23.68
C HIS A 195 9.61 9.36 23.50
N LEU A 196 9.14 9.96 24.58
CA LEU A 196 8.63 11.33 24.61
C LEU A 196 9.58 12.21 25.41
N TYR A 197 9.89 13.37 24.87
CA TYR A 197 10.79 14.34 25.47
C TYR A 197 10.02 15.62 25.79
N SER A 198 10.18 16.09 27.03
CA SER A 198 9.59 17.35 27.51
C SER A 198 8.08 17.46 27.22
N GLY A 199 7.28 17.17 28.23
CA GLY A 199 5.84 17.19 28.03
C GLY A 199 5.04 17.21 29.33
N ASP A 200 3.72 17.24 29.14
CA ASP A 200 2.74 17.24 30.22
C ASP A 200 1.76 16.08 30.02
N LEU A 201 1.45 15.40 31.10
CA LEU A 201 0.42 14.38 31.18
C LEU A 201 -0.79 14.97 31.94
N PHE A 202 -1.95 14.86 31.34
CA PHE A 202 -3.22 15.27 31.91
C PHE A 202 -4.09 14.05 32.15
N GLU A 203 -4.44 13.80 33.42
CA GLU A 203 -5.30 12.71 33.83
C GLU A 203 -6.62 13.24 34.40
N ASN A 204 -7.74 12.67 33.91
CA ASN A 204 -9.07 13.05 34.39
C ASN A 204 -9.41 12.24 35.64
N LEU A 205 -9.59 12.89 36.78
CA LEU A 205 -9.92 12.28 38.09
C LEU A 205 -11.44 12.13 38.30
N LYS A 206 -12.26 12.20 37.28
CA LYS A 206 -13.73 12.15 37.39
C LYS A 206 -14.28 10.96 38.16
N ALA A 207 -13.58 9.85 38.21
CA ALA A 207 -14.03 8.64 38.91
C ALA A 207 -14.08 8.77 40.45
N GLN A 208 -13.48 9.81 41.03
CA GLN A 208 -13.44 9.98 42.48
C GLN A 208 -14.42 11.04 43.04
N SER A 209 -15.11 11.84 42.21
CA SER A 209 -16.01 12.88 42.68
C SER A 209 -17.24 13.05 41.82
N MET A 210 -18.28 12.30 42.12
CA MET A 210 -19.62 12.38 41.44
C MET A 210 -20.42 13.67 41.81
N LYS A 211 -19.91 14.63 42.53
CA LYS A 211 -20.69 15.78 43.07
C LYS A 211 -20.18 17.18 42.72
N SER A 212 -19.14 17.32 41.92
CA SER A 212 -18.60 18.64 41.58
C SER A 212 -18.77 18.99 40.11
N GLN A 213 -19.26 20.19 39.79
CA GLN A 213 -19.29 20.76 38.44
C GLN A 213 -17.87 21.06 37.90
N ASN A 214 -16.87 21.06 38.76
CA ASN A 214 -15.46 21.16 38.38
C ASN A 214 -14.87 19.76 38.26
N VAL A 215 -14.42 19.41 37.07
CA VAL A 215 -13.71 18.14 36.81
C VAL A 215 -12.26 18.33 37.25
N PRO A 216 -11.83 17.71 38.38
CA PRO A 216 -10.43 17.79 38.76
C PRO A 216 -9.59 17.01 37.76
N TYR A 217 -8.54 17.63 37.25
CA TYR A 217 -7.54 16.95 36.44
C TYR A 217 -6.18 17.10 37.12
N ARG A 218 -5.38 16.05 37.01
CA ARG A 218 -3.99 16.01 37.47
C ARG A 218 -3.10 16.35 36.30
N ARG A 219 -2.19 17.30 36.49
CA ARG A 219 -1.14 17.62 35.53
C ARG A 219 0.19 17.15 36.08
N GLU A 220 0.91 16.35 35.33
CA GLU A 220 2.27 15.92 35.64
C GLU A 220 3.18 16.32 34.49
N SER A 221 4.24 17.08 34.79
CA SER A 221 5.25 17.45 33.81
C SER A 221 6.39 16.42 33.85
N PHE A 222 6.83 15.95 32.70
CA PHE A 222 7.94 15.00 32.56
C PHE A 222 9.02 15.55 31.62
N ARG A 223 10.26 15.14 31.81
CA ARG A 223 11.37 15.44 30.91
C ARG A 223 11.60 14.32 29.93
N ASP A 224 11.34 13.08 30.34
CA ASP A 224 11.50 11.87 29.55
C ASP A 224 10.42 10.86 29.97
N CYS A 225 9.69 10.31 28.98
CA CYS A 225 8.64 9.34 29.23
C CYS A 225 8.71 8.26 28.14
N LEU A 226 8.62 7.00 28.56
CA LEU A 226 8.58 5.83 27.67
C LEU A 226 7.20 5.21 27.71
N LEU A 227 6.56 5.11 26.55
CA LEU A 227 5.30 4.37 26.36
C LEU A 227 5.56 3.11 25.55
N TYR A 228 4.92 2.01 25.97
CA TYR A 228 4.99 0.71 25.27
C TYR A 228 3.64 -0.03 25.32
#